data_cca58637aeb950fa714685a3b5f11126
#
_entry.id   cca58637aeb950fa714685a3b5f11126
#
_cell.length_a   1.000
_cell.length_b   1.000
_cell.length_c   1.000
_cell.angle_alpha   90.00
_cell.angle_beta   90.00
_cell.angle_gamma   90.00
#
_symmetry.space_group_name_H-M   'P 1'
#
loop_
_entity.id
_entity.type
_entity.pdbx_description
1 polymer ?
#
loop_
_entity_poly.entity_id
_entity_poly.type
_entity_poly.pdbx_seq_one_letter_code
_entity_poly.pdbx_strand_id
1 'polypeptide(L)'
;MTQRSEPWPAGTPCWADLVTSDLGRTQEFYRQVLGWQYDEPRPEHGGYCTALLDGAPVAGLAPAAPDLAGVPHVWQVHLATDRIELGARRVLDAGGTQLVEPTDLGPLGVTGAWQDPTGAVFGMWQPGEHTGFGVVDVPGAVAWCELTTPDHRAARDFYAQVFGYSYEDMGGEGVPYTVFTVPQGNGPAGGIGGTDPSAQDAPAVWAVCFRVDGVDAVVQRVRDAGGSVVEDPFDSSYGRLAVVAGPDRESFAIMAPGAPAQGRTR
;
A
#
# COMPACT_ATOMS: atom_id res chain seq x y z
N MET A 1 -4.69 14.42 16.14
CA MET A 1 -3.70 13.72 15.28
C MET A 1 -2.61 14.69 14.88
N THR A 2 -1.35 14.27 14.86
CA THR A 2 -0.26 15.11 14.29
C THR A 2 -0.17 14.76 12.81
N GLN A 3 -0.47 15.73 11.96
CA GLN A 3 -0.34 15.59 10.51
C GLN A 3 1.13 15.71 10.10
N ARG A 4 1.59 14.80 9.23
CA ARG A 4 2.93 14.86 8.64
C ARG A 4 2.93 15.85 7.47
N SER A 5 3.92 16.74 7.45
CA SER A 5 4.15 17.71 6.36
C SER A 5 5.50 17.52 5.67
N GLU A 6 6.39 16.72 6.26
CA GLU A 6 7.70 16.45 5.72
C GLU A 6 7.68 15.25 4.77
N PRO A 7 8.46 15.23 3.69
CA PRO A 7 8.61 14.06 2.82
C PRO A 7 8.99 12.79 3.58
N TRP A 8 8.58 11.66 3.06
CA TRP A 8 8.97 10.35 3.59
C TRP A 8 10.40 10.01 3.18
N PRO A 9 11.19 9.33 4.04
CA PRO A 9 12.52 8.86 3.67
C PRO A 9 12.48 7.99 2.42
N ALA A 10 13.49 8.11 1.55
CA ALA A 10 13.57 7.33 0.32
C ALA A 10 13.44 5.82 0.59
N GLY A 11 12.65 5.13 -0.22
CA GLY A 11 12.29 3.72 -0.07
C GLY A 11 11.11 3.44 0.84
N THR A 12 10.61 4.41 1.61
CA THR A 12 9.42 4.20 2.47
C THR A 12 8.16 4.17 1.60
N PRO A 13 7.22 3.21 1.81
CA PRO A 13 5.87 3.33 1.29
C PRO A 13 5.25 4.65 1.74
N CYS A 14 5.03 5.56 0.81
CA CYS A 14 4.63 6.93 1.11
C CYS A 14 3.25 7.31 0.59
N TRP A 15 2.70 6.52 -0.32
CA TRP A 15 1.38 6.75 -0.89
C TRP A 15 0.77 5.46 -1.41
N ALA A 16 -0.55 5.42 -1.48
CA ALA A 16 -1.30 4.38 -2.16
C ALA A 16 -2.44 5.01 -2.95
N ASP A 17 -2.62 4.59 -4.19
CA ASP A 17 -3.77 5.00 -4.98
C ASP A 17 -4.44 3.82 -5.69
N LEU A 18 -5.68 4.05 -6.09
CA LEU A 18 -6.53 3.08 -6.74
C LEU A 18 -7.18 3.71 -7.97
N VAL A 19 -7.02 3.03 -9.09
CA VAL A 19 -7.80 3.30 -10.30
C VAL A 19 -9.05 2.44 -10.25
N THR A 20 -10.23 3.05 -10.44
CA THR A 20 -11.55 2.39 -10.26
C THR A 20 -12.45 2.57 -11.48
N SER A 21 -13.30 1.59 -11.73
CA SER A 21 -14.29 1.64 -12.82
C SER A 21 -15.42 2.64 -12.56
N ASP A 22 -15.76 2.88 -11.28
CA ASP A 22 -16.81 3.81 -10.84
C ASP A 22 -16.34 4.57 -9.60
N LEU A 23 -15.82 5.78 -9.83
CA LEU A 23 -15.27 6.63 -8.77
C LEU A 23 -16.30 6.92 -7.66
N GLY A 24 -17.54 7.23 -8.03
CA GLY A 24 -18.59 7.57 -7.06
C GLY A 24 -18.96 6.40 -6.15
N ARG A 25 -19.08 5.20 -6.72
CA ARG A 25 -19.33 3.97 -5.97
C ARG A 25 -18.18 3.64 -5.03
N THR A 26 -16.95 3.77 -5.51
CA THR A 26 -15.73 3.51 -4.72
C THR A 26 -15.56 4.51 -3.59
N GLN A 27 -15.80 5.79 -3.84
CA GLN A 27 -15.79 6.82 -2.80
C GLN A 27 -16.82 6.53 -1.71
N GLU A 28 -18.04 6.15 -2.08
CA GLU A 28 -19.09 5.81 -1.10
C GLU A 28 -18.71 4.58 -0.27
N PHE A 29 -18.13 3.55 -0.90
CA PHE A 29 -17.64 2.36 -0.22
C PHE A 29 -16.60 2.72 0.86
N TYR A 30 -15.51 3.41 0.49
CA TYR A 30 -14.45 3.74 1.46
C TYR A 30 -14.91 4.78 2.49
N ARG A 31 -15.87 5.64 2.16
CA ARG A 31 -16.51 6.52 3.13
C ARG A 31 -17.22 5.71 4.23
N GLN A 32 -17.95 4.65 3.87
CA GLN A 32 -18.64 3.79 4.83
C GLN A 32 -17.68 2.89 5.61
N VAL A 33 -16.65 2.36 4.96
CA VAL A 33 -15.74 1.36 5.55
C VAL A 33 -14.64 2.01 6.40
N LEU A 34 -14.03 3.09 5.89
CA LEU A 34 -12.85 3.73 6.50
C LEU A 34 -13.09 5.17 6.98
N GLY A 35 -14.27 5.74 6.70
CA GLY A 35 -14.62 7.09 7.14
C GLY A 35 -14.02 8.22 6.31
N TRP A 36 -13.59 7.95 5.09
CA TRP A 36 -12.92 8.93 4.24
C TRP A 36 -13.85 10.04 3.75
N GLN A 37 -13.28 11.21 3.58
CA GLN A 37 -13.79 12.35 2.83
C GLN A 37 -12.92 12.54 1.59
N TYR A 38 -13.32 13.38 0.65
CA TYR A 38 -12.59 13.56 -0.60
C TYR A 38 -12.48 15.03 -0.94
N ASP A 39 -11.34 15.43 -1.54
CA ASP A 39 -11.25 16.71 -2.22
C ASP A 39 -11.99 16.66 -3.58
N GLU A 40 -12.12 17.82 -4.22
CA GLU A 40 -12.74 17.89 -5.54
C GLU A 40 -11.86 17.17 -6.57
N PRO A 41 -12.46 16.34 -7.46
CA PRO A 41 -11.73 15.71 -8.54
C PRO A 41 -11.01 16.74 -9.43
N ARG A 42 -9.77 16.45 -9.79
CA ARG A 42 -8.91 17.32 -10.61
C ARG A 42 -8.97 16.90 -12.08
N PRO A 43 -9.69 17.67 -12.95
CA PRO A 43 -9.80 17.31 -14.36
C PRO A 43 -8.45 17.26 -15.08
N GLU A 44 -7.50 18.15 -14.72
CA GLU A 44 -6.15 18.20 -15.27
C GLU A 44 -5.30 16.96 -14.94
N HIS A 45 -5.71 16.18 -13.93
CA HIS A 45 -5.11 14.90 -13.54
C HIS A 45 -6.08 13.74 -13.77
N GLY A 46 -6.88 13.79 -14.84
CA GLY A 46 -7.78 12.70 -15.22
C GLY A 46 -8.91 12.42 -14.22
N GLY A 47 -9.30 13.39 -13.40
CA GLY A 47 -10.34 13.22 -12.40
C GLY A 47 -9.86 12.61 -11.08
N TYR A 48 -8.54 12.57 -10.86
CA TYR A 48 -7.94 12.12 -9.59
C TYR A 48 -8.45 12.96 -8.41
N CYS A 49 -8.76 12.32 -7.30
CA CYS A 49 -9.09 12.96 -6.03
C CYS A 49 -8.31 12.33 -4.87
N THR A 50 -8.08 13.13 -3.84
CA THR A 50 -7.42 12.71 -2.62
C THR A 50 -8.46 12.30 -1.59
N ALA A 51 -8.29 11.11 -1.01
CA ALA A 51 -9.02 10.68 0.17
C ALA A 51 -8.41 11.34 1.41
N LEU A 52 -9.26 11.87 2.27
CA LEU A 52 -8.90 12.64 3.45
C LEU A 52 -9.50 11.99 4.70
N LEU A 53 -8.72 11.95 5.78
CA LEU A 53 -9.16 11.60 7.11
C LEU A 53 -8.90 12.79 8.05
N ASP A 54 -9.96 13.43 8.54
CA ASP A 54 -9.87 14.67 9.31
C ASP A 54 -9.01 15.76 8.63
N GLY A 55 -9.11 15.86 7.31
CA GLY A 55 -8.35 16.78 6.48
C GLY A 55 -6.92 16.37 6.13
N ALA A 56 -6.42 15.24 6.67
CA ALA A 56 -5.11 14.70 6.33
C ALA A 56 -5.21 13.75 5.12
N PRO A 57 -4.32 13.84 4.11
CA PRO A 57 -4.32 12.94 2.96
C PRO A 57 -3.93 11.51 3.37
N VAL A 58 -4.71 10.51 2.94
CA VAL A 58 -4.53 9.10 3.31
C VAL A 58 -4.49 8.14 2.12
N ALA A 59 -5.02 8.52 0.97
CA ALA A 59 -4.99 7.72 -0.26
C ALA A 59 -5.41 8.55 -1.47
N GLY A 60 -5.24 8.00 -2.68
CA GLY A 60 -5.73 8.58 -3.92
C GLY A 60 -6.72 7.68 -4.64
N LEU A 61 -7.68 8.27 -5.33
CA LEU A 61 -8.61 7.58 -6.22
C LEU A 61 -8.65 8.26 -7.58
N ALA A 62 -8.65 7.47 -8.64
CA ALA A 62 -8.82 7.96 -10.01
C ALA A 62 -9.83 7.11 -10.79
N PRO A 63 -10.64 7.69 -11.67
CA PRO A 63 -11.43 6.91 -12.59
C PRO A 63 -10.53 6.21 -13.62
N ALA A 64 -10.86 4.97 -13.99
CA ALA A 64 -10.15 4.25 -15.04
C ALA A 64 -10.31 4.96 -16.38
N ALA A 65 -9.21 5.15 -17.08
CA ALA A 65 -9.26 5.62 -18.47
C ALA A 65 -9.91 4.54 -19.36
N PRO A 66 -10.62 4.92 -20.43
CA PRO A 66 -11.37 3.96 -21.27
C PRO A 66 -10.52 2.85 -21.89
N ASP A 67 -9.23 3.09 -22.12
CA ASP A 67 -8.26 2.13 -22.66
C ASP A 67 -7.77 1.12 -21.62
N LEU A 68 -8.06 1.34 -20.32
CA LEU A 68 -7.78 0.43 -19.23
C LEU A 68 -8.98 -0.49 -18.88
N ALA A 69 -10.01 -0.51 -19.70
CA ALA A 69 -11.16 -1.38 -19.48
C ALA A 69 -10.74 -2.86 -19.47
N GLY A 70 -11.03 -3.55 -18.35
CA GLY A 70 -10.67 -4.96 -18.16
C GLY A 70 -9.31 -5.20 -17.50
N VAL A 71 -8.54 -4.16 -17.20
CA VAL A 71 -7.36 -4.27 -16.33
C VAL A 71 -7.83 -4.46 -14.89
N PRO A 72 -7.26 -5.42 -14.12
CA PRO A 72 -7.60 -5.58 -12.72
C PRO A 72 -7.35 -4.29 -11.93
N HIS A 73 -8.32 -3.90 -11.11
CA HIS A 73 -8.16 -2.77 -10.20
C HIS A 73 -7.39 -3.25 -8.96
N VAL A 74 -6.27 -2.61 -8.68
CA VAL A 74 -5.40 -2.93 -7.55
C VAL A 74 -4.94 -1.66 -6.87
N TRP A 75 -4.73 -1.72 -5.57
CA TRP A 75 -4.03 -0.68 -4.85
C TRP A 75 -2.58 -0.61 -5.30
N GLN A 76 -2.16 0.52 -5.83
CA GLN A 76 -0.78 0.78 -6.20
C GLN A 76 -0.06 1.44 -5.03
N VAL A 77 0.96 0.77 -4.49
CA VAL A 77 1.83 1.35 -3.46
C VAL A 77 2.96 2.13 -4.13
N HIS A 78 3.22 3.34 -3.66
CA HIS A 78 4.33 4.18 -4.09
C HIS A 78 5.40 4.26 -3.02
N LEU A 79 6.65 4.05 -3.43
CA LEU A 79 7.83 4.19 -2.60
C LEU A 79 8.44 5.58 -2.79
N ALA A 80 8.76 6.25 -1.70
CA ALA A 80 9.37 7.58 -1.74
C ALA A 80 10.73 7.56 -2.46
N THR A 81 11.05 8.60 -3.19
CA THR A 81 12.39 8.81 -3.76
C THR A 81 12.73 10.29 -3.80
N ASP A 82 13.99 10.63 -3.52
CA ASP A 82 14.47 12.02 -3.61
C ASP A 82 14.69 12.45 -5.07
N ARG A 83 15.01 11.49 -5.96
CA ARG A 83 15.31 11.71 -7.37
C ARG A 83 14.84 10.53 -8.21
N ILE A 84 13.71 10.71 -8.88
CA ILE A 84 13.03 9.62 -9.59
C ILE A 84 13.86 9.04 -10.74
N GLU A 85 14.62 9.88 -11.48
CA GLU A 85 15.48 9.40 -12.58
C GLU A 85 16.63 8.52 -12.07
N LEU A 86 17.17 8.84 -10.89
CA LEU A 86 18.18 8.00 -10.26
C LEU A 86 17.59 6.69 -9.75
N GLY A 87 16.40 6.75 -9.14
CA GLY A 87 15.63 5.57 -8.74
C GLY A 87 15.35 4.65 -9.93
N ALA A 88 14.86 5.21 -11.04
CA ALA A 88 14.57 4.48 -12.27
C ALA A 88 15.79 3.73 -12.81
N ARG A 89 16.95 4.40 -12.84
CA ARG A 89 18.21 3.75 -13.26
C ARG A 89 18.57 2.57 -12.35
N ARG A 90 18.50 2.75 -11.03
CA ARG A 90 18.79 1.68 -10.06
C ARG A 90 17.85 0.48 -10.23
N VAL A 91 16.56 0.74 -10.51
CA VAL A 91 15.57 -0.31 -10.81
C VAL A 91 16.00 -1.13 -12.02
N LEU A 92 16.37 -0.45 -13.13
CA LEU A 92 16.82 -1.13 -14.35
C LEU A 92 18.13 -1.90 -14.15
N ASP A 93 19.10 -1.31 -13.44
CA ASP A 93 20.39 -1.93 -13.12
C ASP A 93 20.22 -3.17 -12.20
N ALA A 94 19.17 -3.20 -11.40
CA ALA A 94 18.82 -4.32 -10.52
C ALA A 94 17.91 -5.38 -11.21
N GLY A 95 17.64 -5.24 -12.51
CA GLY A 95 16.84 -6.20 -13.28
C GLY A 95 15.33 -5.98 -13.25
N GLY A 96 14.86 -4.85 -12.73
CA GLY A 96 13.46 -4.43 -12.83
C GLY A 96 13.13 -3.86 -14.21
N THR A 97 11.85 -3.60 -14.44
CA THR A 97 11.32 -3.08 -15.70
C THR A 97 10.55 -1.79 -15.45
N GLN A 98 10.71 -0.80 -16.33
CA GLN A 98 9.90 0.42 -16.31
C GLN A 98 8.60 0.18 -17.08
N LEU A 99 7.46 0.43 -16.42
CA LEU A 99 6.12 0.28 -17.01
C LEU A 99 5.54 1.64 -17.41
N VAL A 100 5.75 2.66 -16.57
CA VAL A 100 5.31 4.04 -16.83
C VAL A 100 6.52 4.96 -16.62
N GLU A 101 6.80 5.78 -17.61
CA GLU A 101 7.87 6.78 -17.52
C GLU A 101 7.58 7.81 -16.41
N PRO A 102 8.65 8.37 -15.80
CA PRO A 102 8.49 9.49 -14.88
C PRO A 102 7.65 10.62 -15.51
N THR A 103 6.53 10.93 -14.85
CA THR A 103 5.58 11.95 -15.26
C THR A 103 5.57 13.07 -14.25
N ASP A 104 5.85 14.27 -14.69
CA ASP A 104 5.81 15.49 -13.88
C ASP A 104 4.36 15.96 -13.70
N LEU A 105 3.89 16.02 -12.45
CA LEU A 105 2.58 16.51 -12.05
C LEU A 105 2.62 17.97 -11.54
N GLY A 106 3.60 18.72 -12.01
CA GLY A 106 3.80 20.12 -11.64
C GLY A 106 4.18 20.26 -10.16
N PRO A 107 3.53 21.18 -9.43
CA PRO A 107 3.89 21.43 -8.03
C PRO A 107 3.67 20.22 -7.11
N LEU A 108 2.86 19.25 -7.50
CA LEU A 108 2.55 18.08 -6.65
C LEU A 108 3.76 17.17 -6.50
N GLY A 109 4.51 16.92 -7.58
CA GLY A 109 5.66 16.01 -7.59
C GLY A 109 5.80 15.25 -8.89
N VAL A 110 6.62 14.20 -8.89
CA VAL A 110 6.86 13.33 -10.06
C VAL A 110 6.58 11.89 -9.69
N THR A 111 5.88 11.17 -10.56
CA THR A 111 5.55 9.75 -10.36
C THR A 111 5.86 8.92 -11.59
N GLY A 112 5.95 7.60 -11.41
CA GLY A 112 6.06 6.60 -12.47
C GLY A 112 5.81 5.22 -11.89
N ALA A 113 5.82 4.18 -12.73
CA ALA A 113 5.59 2.80 -12.29
C ALA A 113 6.64 1.85 -12.84
N TRP A 114 7.01 0.89 -12.02
CA TRP A 114 8.01 -0.14 -12.31
C TRP A 114 7.53 -1.50 -11.84
N GLN A 115 8.17 -2.52 -12.38
CA GLN A 115 7.99 -3.90 -11.96
C GLN A 115 9.33 -4.44 -11.47
N ASP A 116 9.33 -5.13 -10.32
CA ASP A 116 10.49 -5.82 -9.80
C ASP A 116 10.74 -7.15 -10.55
N PRO A 117 11.88 -7.82 -10.37
CA PRO A 117 12.18 -9.09 -11.04
C PRO A 117 11.24 -10.24 -10.67
N THR A 118 10.47 -10.12 -9.59
CA THR A 118 9.49 -11.13 -9.16
C THR A 118 8.11 -10.92 -9.75
N GLY A 119 7.91 -9.78 -10.44
CA GLY A 119 6.67 -9.42 -11.09
C GLY A 119 5.80 -8.43 -10.33
N ALA A 120 6.20 -7.99 -9.14
CA ALA A 120 5.43 -7.01 -8.38
C ALA A 120 5.55 -5.61 -8.98
N VAL A 121 4.41 -4.96 -9.18
CA VAL A 121 4.34 -3.58 -9.65
C VAL A 121 4.34 -2.64 -8.46
N PHE A 122 5.14 -1.57 -8.54
CA PHE A 122 5.19 -0.50 -7.56
C PHE A 122 5.37 0.86 -8.23
N GLY A 123 4.87 1.90 -7.59
CA GLY A 123 5.14 3.27 -7.98
C GLY A 123 6.38 3.82 -7.29
N MET A 124 6.99 4.87 -7.84
CA MET A 124 7.86 5.76 -7.09
C MET A 124 7.26 7.16 -7.08
N TRP A 125 7.39 7.83 -5.95
CA TRP A 125 6.95 9.20 -5.75
C TRP A 125 8.11 10.08 -5.33
N GLN A 126 8.42 11.07 -6.16
CA GLN A 126 9.31 12.18 -5.81
C GLN A 126 8.44 13.35 -5.37
N PRO A 127 8.48 13.74 -4.08
CA PRO A 127 7.55 14.74 -3.54
C PRO A 127 7.85 16.14 -4.05
N GLY A 128 6.78 16.88 -4.32
CA GLY A 128 6.73 18.32 -4.36
C GLY A 128 5.92 18.84 -3.18
N GLU A 129 4.83 19.56 -3.43
CA GLU A 129 3.89 20.01 -2.40
C GLU A 129 3.11 18.83 -1.77
N HIS A 130 2.88 17.75 -2.55
CA HIS A 130 2.27 16.53 -2.02
C HIS A 130 3.35 15.59 -1.46
N THR A 131 3.45 15.52 -0.14
CA THR A 131 4.50 14.77 0.57
C THR A 131 4.17 13.30 0.82
N GLY A 132 3.01 12.81 0.37
CA GLY A 132 2.52 11.45 0.60
C GLY A 132 1.49 11.38 1.74
N PHE A 133 1.42 10.26 2.45
CA PHE A 133 0.50 10.09 3.58
C PHE A 133 0.69 11.18 4.63
N GLY A 134 -0.38 11.94 4.90
CA GLY A 134 -0.41 12.96 5.95
C GLY A 134 -0.59 12.38 7.35
N VAL A 135 -1.16 11.17 7.44
CA VAL A 135 -1.32 10.41 8.68
C VAL A 135 -1.28 8.92 8.38
N VAL A 136 -0.70 8.15 9.29
CA VAL A 136 -0.62 6.68 9.23
C VAL A 136 -0.90 6.09 10.61
N ASP A 137 -1.17 4.79 10.66
CA ASP A 137 -1.36 3.98 11.87
C ASP A 137 -2.44 4.51 12.83
N VAL A 138 -3.48 5.10 12.25
CA VAL A 138 -4.72 5.48 12.95
C VAL A 138 -5.92 4.86 12.22
N PRO A 139 -7.06 4.62 12.89
CA PRO A 139 -8.24 4.08 12.23
C PRO A 139 -8.63 4.87 10.99
N GLY A 140 -8.78 4.18 9.85
CA GLY A 140 -9.05 4.76 8.54
C GLY A 140 -7.81 5.11 7.71
N ALA A 141 -6.60 5.03 8.26
CA ALA A 141 -5.35 5.30 7.54
C ALA A 141 -4.53 4.01 7.32
N VAL A 142 -3.54 4.09 6.44
CA VAL A 142 -2.59 2.98 6.21
C VAL A 142 -1.81 2.69 7.49
N ALA A 143 -1.78 1.41 7.88
CA ALA A 143 -0.99 0.90 8.98
C ALA A 143 0.27 0.19 8.51
N TRP A 144 0.19 -0.47 7.34
CA TRP A 144 1.27 -1.28 6.82
C TRP A 144 1.19 -1.42 5.31
N CYS A 145 2.35 -1.52 4.66
CA CYS A 145 2.46 -1.97 3.28
C CYS A 145 3.42 -3.14 3.24
N GLU A 146 3.07 -4.17 2.46
CA GLU A 146 3.93 -5.33 2.31
C GLU A 146 3.92 -5.87 0.89
N LEU A 147 5.05 -6.45 0.51
CA LEU A 147 5.18 -7.23 -0.70
C LEU A 147 4.98 -8.70 -0.36
N THR A 148 4.05 -9.36 -1.05
CA THR A 148 3.97 -10.83 -1.08
C THR A 148 4.53 -11.32 -2.41
N THR A 149 5.44 -12.29 -2.38
CA THR A 149 6.15 -12.76 -3.59
C THR A 149 6.49 -14.23 -3.52
N PRO A 150 6.44 -14.98 -4.65
CA PRO A 150 6.93 -16.36 -4.69
C PRO A 150 8.46 -16.47 -4.60
N ASP A 151 9.21 -15.40 -4.92
CA ASP A 151 10.67 -15.37 -4.76
C ASP A 151 11.10 -14.29 -3.75
N HIS A 152 10.89 -14.62 -2.47
CA HIS A 152 11.23 -13.75 -1.34
C HIS A 152 12.71 -13.31 -1.35
N ARG A 153 13.63 -14.19 -1.80
CA ARG A 153 15.05 -13.87 -1.85
C ARG A 153 15.35 -12.84 -2.95
N ALA A 154 14.88 -13.08 -4.17
CA ALA A 154 15.10 -12.15 -5.27
C ALA A 154 14.50 -10.76 -4.98
N ALA A 155 13.31 -10.70 -4.35
CA ALA A 155 12.74 -9.44 -3.92
C ALA A 155 13.64 -8.71 -2.92
N ARG A 156 14.12 -9.37 -1.87
CA ARG A 156 15.03 -8.75 -0.89
C ARG A 156 16.31 -8.22 -1.55
N ASP A 157 16.93 -9.00 -2.41
CA ASP A 157 18.15 -8.61 -3.11
C ASP A 157 17.91 -7.37 -3.98
N PHE A 158 16.77 -7.32 -4.69
CA PHE A 158 16.35 -6.18 -5.51
C PHE A 158 16.13 -4.90 -4.68
N TYR A 159 15.27 -4.95 -3.65
CA TYR A 159 14.96 -3.76 -2.85
C TYR A 159 16.16 -3.29 -2.01
N ALA A 160 17.06 -4.19 -1.59
CA ALA A 160 18.34 -3.81 -0.98
C ALA A 160 19.20 -3.04 -1.95
N GLN A 161 19.31 -3.47 -3.22
CA GLN A 161 20.11 -2.78 -4.24
C GLN A 161 19.50 -1.43 -4.65
N VAL A 162 18.17 -1.34 -4.81
CA VAL A 162 17.51 -0.13 -5.29
C VAL A 162 17.41 0.94 -4.21
N PHE A 163 16.94 0.56 -3.01
CA PHE A 163 16.59 1.49 -1.92
C PHE A 163 17.49 1.37 -0.68
N GLY A 164 18.40 0.40 -0.65
CA GLY A 164 19.28 0.19 0.49
C GLY A 164 18.58 -0.44 1.71
N TYR A 165 17.56 -1.26 1.50
CA TYR A 165 16.84 -1.89 2.59
C TYR A 165 17.74 -2.77 3.45
N SER A 166 17.53 -2.69 4.75
CA SER A 166 18.04 -3.66 5.73
C SER A 166 16.87 -4.48 6.28
N TYR A 167 17.12 -5.74 6.60
CA TYR A 167 16.08 -6.72 6.89
C TYR A 167 16.22 -7.33 8.27
N GLU A 168 15.09 -7.53 8.93
CA GLU A 168 14.95 -8.35 10.13
C GLU A 168 14.02 -9.51 9.80
N ASP A 169 14.54 -10.74 9.93
CA ASP A 169 13.75 -11.95 9.72
C ASP A 169 12.83 -12.17 10.92
N MET A 170 11.53 -12.21 10.67
CA MET A 170 10.53 -12.33 11.75
C MET A 170 10.33 -13.76 12.25
N GLY A 171 11.09 -14.70 11.71
CA GLY A 171 11.23 -16.08 12.17
C GLY A 171 9.92 -16.86 12.26
N GLY A 172 9.95 -18.15 11.97
CA GLY A 172 8.82 -19.05 12.08
C GLY A 172 9.02 -20.26 11.16
N GLU A 173 8.41 -21.39 11.52
CA GLU A 173 8.25 -22.51 10.58
C GLU A 173 7.13 -22.12 9.60
N GLY A 174 7.44 -22.06 8.29
CA GLY A 174 6.45 -21.80 7.26
C GLY A 174 6.90 -20.79 6.21
N VAL A 175 6.02 -19.89 5.84
CA VAL A 175 6.28 -18.87 4.82
C VAL A 175 7.27 -17.83 5.35
N PRO A 176 8.37 -17.55 4.64
CA PRO A 176 9.35 -16.54 5.10
C PRO A 176 8.72 -15.16 5.14
N TYR A 177 9.01 -14.41 6.19
CA TYR A 177 8.59 -13.02 6.33
C TYR A 177 9.72 -12.19 6.93
N THR A 178 9.98 -11.05 6.31
CA THR A 178 10.96 -10.07 6.79
C THR A 178 10.34 -8.69 6.90
N VAL A 179 10.73 -7.98 7.93
CA VAL A 179 10.47 -6.55 8.06
C VAL A 179 11.67 -5.80 7.51
N PHE A 180 11.43 -4.74 6.75
CA PHE A 180 12.51 -3.91 6.24
C PHE A 180 12.54 -2.53 6.89
N THR A 181 13.74 -1.98 6.97
CA THR A 181 14.01 -0.59 7.33
C THR A 181 14.69 0.12 6.16
N VAL A 182 14.51 1.44 6.07
CA VAL A 182 15.16 2.28 5.07
C VAL A 182 16.34 3.05 5.70
N PRO A 183 17.37 3.45 4.94
CA PRO A 183 18.59 4.05 5.49
C PRO A 183 18.37 5.28 6.37
N GLN A 184 17.37 6.09 6.07
CA GLN A 184 17.06 7.32 6.82
C GLN A 184 15.78 7.19 7.66
N GLY A 185 15.25 5.95 7.81
CA GLY A 185 14.07 5.67 8.61
C GLY A 185 14.40 5.46 10.09
N ASN A 186 13.40 5.68 10.94
CA ASN A 186 13.54 5.54 12.40
C ASN A 186 12.97 4.20 12.92
N GLY A 187 12.74 3.22 12.04
CA GLY A 187 12.16 1.92 12.40
C GLY A 187 11.63 1.16 11.20
N PRO A 188 10.82 0.13 11.43
CA PRO A 188 10.18 -0.65 10.38
C PRO A 188 9.40 0.23 9.40
N ALA A 189 9.59 -0.02 8.10
CA ALA A 189 8.94 0.73 7.02
C ALA A 189 7.94 -0.12 6.22
N GLY A 190 8.04 -1.44 6.31
CA GLY A 190 7.15 -2.38 5.62
C GLY A 190 7.64 -3.81 5.72
N GLY A 191 6.95 -4.73 5.05
CA GLY A 191 7.27 -6.15 5.05
C GLY A 191 7.51 -6.73 3.65
N ILE A 192 8.24 -7.85 3.61
CA ILE A 192 8.31 -8.74 2.44
C ILE A 192 8.01 -10.14 2.93
N GLY A 193 6.92 -10.72 2.41
CA GLY A 193 6.48 -12.08 2.69
C GLY A 193 6.66 -12.99 1.49
N GLY A 194 6.98 -14.26 1.73
CA GLY A 194 6.86 -15.29 0.72
C GLY A 194 5.41 -15.69 0.49
N THR A 195 5.16 -16.48 -0.52
CA THR A 195 3.89 -17.19 -0.71
C THR A 195 4.00 -18.62 -0.19
N ASP A 196 2.85 -19.24 0.10
CA ASP A 196 2.83 -20.68 0.41
C ASP A 196 3.47 -21.47 -0.75
N PRO A 197 4.34 -22.44 -0.48
CA PRO A 197 4.98 -23.27 -1.52
C PRO A 197 3.98 -24.01 -2.44
N SER A 198 2.75 -24.21 -2.00
CA SER A 198 1.67 -24.77 -2.84
C SER A 198 1.05 -23.75 -3.81
N ALA A 199 1.29 -22.45 -3.60
CA ALA A 199 0.80 -21.33 -4.40
C ALA A 199 1.92 -20.69 -5.24
N GLN A 200 2.77 -21.49 -5.88
CA GLN A 200 3.93 -21.01 -6.65
C GLN A 200 3.55 -20.10 -7.84
N ASP A 201 2.33 -20.23 -8.34
CA ASP A 201 1.81 -19.40 -9.43
C ASP A 201 1.12 -18.12 -8.92
N ALA A 202 1.14 -17.86 -7.59
CA ALA A 202 0.59 -16.62 -7.05
C ALA A 202 1.40 -15.41 -7.55
N PRO A 203 0.74 -14.35 -8.04
CA PRO A 203 1.44 -13.16 -8.48
C PRO A 203 2.15 -12.48 -7.31
N ALA A 204 3.31 -11.90 -7.57
CA ALA A 204 3.92 -10.97 -6.64
C ALA A 204 3.11 -9.66 -6.59
N VAL A 205 2.78 -9.18 -5.40
CA VAL A 205 1.94 -7.99 -5.23
C VAL A 205 2.35 -7.17 -4.00
N TRP A 206 2.41 -5.85 -4.16
CA TRP A 206 2.39 -4.92 -3.05
C TRP A 206 0.96 -4.77 -2.54
N ALA A 207 0.75 -5.04 -1.26
CA ALA A 207 -0.53 -4.92 -0.59
C ALA A 207 -0.54 -3.76 0.42
N VAL A 208 -1.69 -3.14 0.59
CA VAL A 208 -1.93 -2.11 1.60
C VAL A 208 -2.81 -2.69 2.71
N CYS A 209 -2.46 -2.36 3.96
CA CYS A 209 -3.23 -2.71 5.15
C CYS A 209 -3.69 -1.42 5.85
N PHE A 210 -4.99 -1.26 6.02
CA PHE A 210 -5.58 -0.13 6.72
C PHE A 210 -5.85 -0.46 8.19
N ARG A 211 -5.54 0.50 9.06
CA ARG A 211 -5.90 0.43 10.47
C ARG A 211 -7.40 0.57 10.65
N VAL A 212 -7.98 -0.21 11.55
CA VAL A 212 -9.39 -0.12 11.95
C VAL A 212 -9.54 -0.30 13.46
N ASP A 213 -10.65 0.17 14.04
CA ASP A 213 -10.92 0.00 15.47
C ASP A 213 -11.30 -1.44 15.83
N GLY A 214 -11.96 -2.16 14.91
CA GLY A 214 -12.39 -3.53 15.13
C GLY A 214 -12.68 -4.24 13.82
N VAL A 215 -11.92 -5.31 13.54
CA VAL A 215 -11.96 -6.02 12.26
C VAL A 215 -13.33 -6.63 11.97
N ASP A 216 -13.94 -7.31 12.92
CA ASP A 216 -15.25 -7.99 12.70
C ASP A 216 -16.36 -7.01 12.32
N ALA A 217 -16.41 -5.86 12.97
CA ALA A 217 -17.38 -4.82 12.67
C ALA A 217 -17.13 -4.18 11.29
N VAL A 218 -15.86 -4.02 10.90
CA VAL A 218 -15.49 -3.48 9.58
C VAL A 218 -15.78 -4.49 8.48
N VAL A 219 -15.51 -5.78 8.69
CA VAL A 219 -15.89 -6.85 7.76
C VAL A 219 -17.41 -6.84 7.48
N GLN A 220 -18.22 -6.59 8.51
CA GLN A 220 -19.66 -6.45 8.27
C GLN A 220 -19.99 -5.22 7.44
N ARG A 221 -19.36 -4.06 7.72
CA ARG A 221 -19.53 -2.83 6.89
C ARG A 221 -19.09 -3.04 5.44
N VAL A 222 -17.99 -3.77 5.22
CA VAL A 222 -17.55 -4.14 3.86
C VAL A 222 -18.63 -4.88 3.09
N ARG A 223 -19.24 -5.90 3.72
CA ARG A 223 -20.35 -6.66 3.11
C ARG A 223 -21.57 -5.77 2.82
N ASP A 224 -21.97 -4.94 3.78
CA ASP A 224 -23.12 -4.05 3.67
C ASP A 224 -22.91 -2.97 2.61
N ALA A 225 -21.65 -2.53 2.41
CA ALA A 225 -21.27 -1.56 1.38
C ALA A 225 -21.01 -2.18 -0.02
N GLY A 226 -21.26 -3.49 -0.20
CA GLY A 226 -21.13 -4.17 -1.48
C GLY A 226 -19.74 -4.69 -1.83
N GLY A 227 -18.82 -4.74 -0.86
CA GLY A 227 -17.57 -5.45 -0.95
C GLY A 227 -17.67 -6.94 -0.59
N SER A 228 -16.55 -7.61 -0.49
CA SER A 228 -16.49 -9.04 -0.15
C SER A 228 -15.34 -9.34 0.81
N VAL A 229 -15.37 -10.53 1.41
CA VAL A 229 -14.30 -11.05 2.26
C VAL A 229 -13.49 -12.04 1.45
N VAL A 230 -12.17 -11.82 1.39
CA VAL A 230 -11.20 -12.70 0.72
C VAL A 230 -10.64 -13.69 1.73
N GLU A 231 -10.27 -13.21 2.92
CA GLU A 231 -9.84 -14.02 4.05
C GLU A 231 -10.57 -13.58 5.31
N ASP A 232 -11.24 -14.54 5.97
CA ASP A 232 -12.02 -14.26 7.17
C ASP A 232 -11.13 -13.74 8.32
N PRO A 233 -11.70 -13.00 9.28
CA PRO A 233 -10.94 -12.49 10.41
C PRO A 233 -10.14 -13.56 11.17
N PHE A 234 -8.85 -13.33 11.34
CA PHE A 234 -7.93 -14.19 12.08
C PHE A 234 -7.05 -13.38 13.04
N ASP A 235 -6.53 -14.05 14.08
CA ASP A 235 -5.64 -13.43 15.03
C ASP A 235 -4.18 -13.76 14.69
N SER A 236 -3.31 -12.75 14.74
CA SER A 236 -1.88 -12.85 14.54
C SER A 236 -1.10 -12.25 15.71
N SER A 237 0.23 -12.37 15.68
CA SER A 237 1.10 -11.71 16.65
C SER A 237 1.04 -10.17 16.57
N TYR A 238 0.55 -9.62 15.46
CA TYR A 238 0.44 -8.17 15.22
C TYR A 238 -0.96 -7.62 15.51
N GLY A 239 -1.92 -8.49 15.75
CA GLY A 239 -3.31 -8.14 16.01
C GLY A 239 -4.29 -8.98 15.21
N ARG A 240 -5.56 -8.57 15.21
CA ARG A 240 -6.61 -9.19 14.42
C ARG A 240 -6.61 -8.59 13.02
N LEU A 241 -6.64 -9.44 12.01
CA LEU A 241 -6.60 -9.07 10.59
C LEU A 241 -7.74 -9.73 9.81
N ALA A 242 -8.04 -9.16 8.65
CA ALA A 242 -8.80 -9.81 7.59
C ALA A 242 -8.34 -9.27 6.23
N VAL A 243 -8.51 -10.04 5.16
CA VAL A 243 -8.35 -9.54 3.79
C VAL A 243 -9.73 -9.40 3.17
N VAL A 244 -10.00 -8.23 2.64
CA VAL A 244 -11.29 -7.87 2.05
C VAL A 244 -11.10 -7.31 0.65
N ALA A 245 -12.16 -7.22 -0.11
CA ALA A 245 -12.15 -6.59 -1.43
C ALA A 245 -13.27 -5.56 -1.53
N GLY A 246 -12.96 -4.46 -2.17
CA GLY A 246 -13.92 -3.40 -2.46
C GLY A 246 -14.79 -3.71 -3.70
N PRO A 247 -15.53 -2.69 -4.17
CA PRO A 247 -16.55 -2.90 -5.20
C PRO A 247 -16.00 -3.33 -6.57
N ASP A 248 -14.76 -2.98 -6.89
CA ASP A 248 -14.08 -3.39 -8.13
C ASP A 248 -13.19 -4.64 -7.94
N ARG A 249 -13.37 -5.35 -6.82
CA ARG A 249 -12.58 -6.52 -6.39
C ARG A 249 -11.14 -6.21 -6.03
N GLU A 250 -10.81 -4.95 -5.85
CA GLU A 250 -9.51 -4.53 -5.32
C GLU A 250 -9.34 -5.04 -3.89
N SER A 251 -8.30 -5.86 -3.67
CA SER A 251 -8.03 -6.45 -2.36
C SER A 251 -7.20 -5.52 -1.50
N PHE A 252 -7.49 -5.50 -0.20
CA PHE A 252 -6.70 -4.84 0.83
C PHE A 252 -6.87 -5.53 2.17
N ALA A 253 -5.88 -5.42 3.03
CA ALA A 253 -5.98 -5.91 4.39
C ALA A 253 -6.55 -4.83 5.32
N ILE A 254 -7.20 -5.27 6.38
CA ILE A 254 -7.58 -4.42 7.52
C ILE A 254 -7.04 -5.03 8.80
N MET A 255 -6.56 -4.19 9.72
CA MET A 255 -6.02 -4.64 11.00
C MET A 255 -6.48 -3.79 12.17
N ALA A 256 -6.69 -4.45 13.29
CA ALA A 256 -6.85 -3.81 14.60
C ALA A 256 -5.74 -4.31 15.55
N PRO A 257 -5.27 -3.48 16.50
CA PRO A 257 -4.31 -3.94 17.50
C PRO A 257 -4.86 -5.17 18.21
N GLY A 258 -3.99 -6.13 18.51
CA GLY A 258 -4.33 -7.23 19.41
C GLY A 258 -4.80 -6.65 20.76
N ALA A 259 -5.75 -7.32 21.41
CA ALA A 259 -6.04 -7.01 22.79
C ALA A 259 -4.73 -7.08 23.59
N PRO A 260 -4.46 -6.10 24.49
CA PRO A 260 -3.27 -6.17 25.31
C PRO A 260 -3.24 -7.54 26.00
N ALA A 261 -2.13 -8.26 25.85
CA ALA A 261 -1.98 -9.58 26.45
C ALA A 261 -2.36 -9.45 27.94
N GLN A 262 -3.49 -10.04 28.32
CA GLN A 262 -3.89 -10.07 29.71
C GLN A 262 -2.76 -10.75 30.47
N GLY A 263 -2.05 -9.96 31.28
CA GLY A 263 -0.93 -10.45 32.05
C GLY A 263 -1.31 -11.75 32.75
N ARG A 264 -0.64 -12.83 32.39
CA ARG A 264 -0.65 -14.04 33.23
C ARG A 264 -0.06 -13.62 34.56
N THR A 265 -0.92 -13.27 35.49
CA THR A 265 -0.56 -13.23 36.91
C THR A 265 -0.08 -14.63 37.25
N ARG A 266 1.19 -14.70 37.63
CA ARG A 266 1.81 -15.89 38.25
C ARG A 266 1.25 -16.10 39.66
#